data_edfa8c16d61d1cf3324b14ac8f7e20c8
#
_entry.id   edfa8c16d61d1cf3324b14ac8f7e20c8
#
_cell.length_a   1.000
_cell.length_b   1.000
_cell.length_c   1.000
_cell.angle_alpha   90.00
_cell.angle_beta   90.00
_cell.angle_gamma   90.00
#
_symmetry.space_group_name_H-M   'P 1'
#
loop_
_entity.id
_entity.type
_entity.pdbx_description
1 polymer ?
#
loop_
_entity_poly.entity_id
_entity_poly.type
_entity_poly.pdbx_seq_one_letter_code
_entity_poly.pdbx_strand_id
1 'polypeptide(L)'
;MFSKNTFKDFKFLIFLLSLINFSCANSNNSEKITLASSGKIESLDPARINTIKSLQIINSLGDTLYEFSKDGQLIPKLALDMPSFSEDKLSIFINLREDVFFHDGTKFDSSAMKFTINRFQKIGTTNYILGKKIKSIDTPSKYKLVINLNMPSSSIEGLLTSPNLTPLSPDFYKDFNNKFLNNEFVGTGKYILKRFSNDVQILEPNINYWGEKPKNKGINIVGYSNSNSLYGALKSKQIDVLLSNSIDDSQRNNLRKLSEDSKIKEGLSAPNEISFISLRTNKEPFNNLNIRRAIAKSLNRKLISEKVSYGLRKPSKSIIPPIFKRDNESLWPSYNTKEAKKILREEGFCEGKILNLPLTYRSNVPTDKLIALSWQQDVNSSMKNCMSVEINGLESTTIYKNLSEGIYTAVILDWVGAYSDPEAYLKPLLSCRKFKGLNCIQGQSVFSGSFWASQEVEDLFIESESYYGEERLKRLMKIEKIASKSIPYIPLWISSQKAWSQKYISEPIFNGAGQIIMSELKHINE
;
A
#
# COMPACT_ATOMS: atom_id res chain seq x y z
N MET A 1 -84.97 -12.37 -9.32
CA MET A 1 -84.34 -13.45 -8.45
C MET A 1 -82.83 -13.35 -8.64
N PHE A 2 -82.16 -12.47 -7.90
CA PHE A 2 -80.72 -12.35 -7.92
C PHE A 2 -80.14 -12.72 -6.55
N SER A 3 -79.23 -13.72 -6.56
CA SER A 3 -78.69 -14.43 -5.45
C SER A 3 -77.69 -13.55 -4.64
N LYS A 4 -77.94 -13.52 -3.33
CA LYS A 4 -77.06 -12.95 -2.30
C LYS A 4 -75.88 -13.90 -2.02
N ASN A 5 -74.74 -13.80 -2.77
CA ASN A 5 -73.55 -14.61 -2.41
C ASN A 5 -72.19 -13.98 -2.77
N THR A 6 -72.08 -12.67 -2.95
CA THR A 6 -70.81 -11.99 -3.32
C THR A 6 -70.18 -11.16 -2.20
N PHE A 7 -70.63 -11.26 -0.94
CA PHE A 7 -70.10 -10.43 0.16
C PHE A 7 -69.30 -11.22 1.23
N LYS A 8 -69.19 -12.54 1.10
CA LYS A 8 -68.40 -13.32 2.05
C LYS A 8 -66.96 -13.50 1.65
N ASP A 9 -66.63 -13.48 0.36
CA ASP A 9 -65.26 -13.72 -0.12
C ASP A 9 -64.35 -12.50 0.00
N PHE A 10 -64.91 -11.31 0.10
CA PHE A 10 -64.13 -10.05 0.23
C PHE A 10 -63.60 -9.81 1.64
N LYS A 11 -64.22 -10.39 2.69
CA LYS A 11 -63.70 -10.30 4.07
C LYS A 11 -62.60 -11.32 4.36
N PHE A 12 -62.52 -12.40 3.61
CA PHE A 12 -61.46 -13.40 3.76
C PHE A 12 -60.19 -12.99 3.07
N LEU A 13 -60.28 -12.23 1.98
CA LEU A 13 -59.14 -11.69 1.26
C LEU A 13 -58.44 -10.53 2.00
N ILE A 14 -59.18 -9.76 2.80
CA ILE A 14 -58.61 -8.67 3.63
C ILE A 14 -57.91 -9.27 4.89
N PHE A 15 -58.31 -10.44 5.36
CA PHE A 15 -57.64 -11.09 6.50
C PHE A 15 -56.36 -11.83 6.10
N LEU A 16 -56.21 -12.20 4.82
CA LEU A 16 -54.98 -12.81 4.31
C LEU A 16 -53.91 -11.78 3.96
N LEU A 17 -54.30 -10.50 3.66
CA LEU A 17 -53.34 -9.43 3.40
C LEU A 17 -52.78 -8.75 4.66
N SER A 18 -53.37 -9.01 5.83
CA SER A 18 -52.88 -8.50 7.11
C SER A 18 -51.79 -9.39 7.79
N LEU A 19 -51.50 -10.56 7.21
CA LEU A 19 -50.48 -11.49 7.73
C LEU A 19 -49.14 -11.45 6.96
N ILE A 20 -49.00 -10.56 5.96
CA ILE A 20 -47.72 -10.34 5.26
C ILE A 20 -47.01 -9.06 5.77
N ASN A 21 -47.31 -8.66 7.00
CA ASN A 21 -46.33 -7.89 7.79
C ASN A 21 -45.36 -8.87 8.39
N PHE A 22 -44.65 -9.62 7.55
CA PHE A 22 -43.40 -10.20 7.95
C PHE A 22 -42.50 -9.02 8.22
N SER A 23 -42.51 -8.63 9.48
CA SER A 23 -41.43 -8.02 10.16
C SER A 23 -40.12 -8.47 9.49
N CYS A 24 -39.49 -7.58 8.72
CA CYS A 24 -38.06 -7.58 8.67
C CYS A 24 -37.62 -7.39 10.12
N ALA A 25 -37.64 -8.47 10.89
CA ALA A 25 -36.89 -8.54 12.11
C ALA A 25 -35.46 -8.24 11.67
N ASN A 26 -35.05 -7.03 11.94
CA ASN A 26 -33.65 -6.69 12.03
C ASN A 26 -33.02 -7.71 12.98
N SER A 27 -32.54 -8.81 12.44
CA SER A 27 -31.55 -9.63 13.12
C SER A 27 -30.22 -8.85 13.12
N ASN A 28 -30.25 -7.67 13.71
CA ASN A 28 -29.07 -6.87 14.03
C ASN A 28 -28.31 -7.46 15.24
N ASN A 29 -28.21 -8.79 15.28
CA ASN A 29 -27.27 -9.48 16.14
C ASN A 29 -26.24 -10.24 15.30
N SER A 30 -25.80 -9.67 14.21
CA SER A 30 -24.56 -10.11 13.59
C SER A 30 -23.43 -9.59 14.47
N GLU A 31 -22.99 -10.44 15.38
CA GLU A 31 -21.83 -10.20 16.25
C GLU A 31 -20.52 -10.05 15.45
N LYS A 32 -20.59 -10.22 14.12
CA LYS A 32 -19.49 -9.99 13.16
C LYS A 32 -19.50 -8.53 12.72
N ILE A 33 -18.30 -7.97 12.59
CA ILE A 33 -18.10 -6.60 12.13
C ILE A 33 -18.00 -6.59 10.60
N THR A 34 -18.76 -5.73 9.93
CA THR A 34 -18.72 -5.55 8.47
C THR A 34 -17.75 -4.44 8.10
N LEU A 35 -16.63 -4.83 7.50
CA LEU A 35 -15.59 -3.95 6.99
C LEU A 35 -15.73 -3.82 5.46
N ALA A 36 -15.67 -2.61 4.94
CA ALA A 36 -15.83 -2.39 3.50
C ALA A 36 -14.71 -1.55 2.89
N SER A 37 -14.43 -1.87 1.61
CA SER A 37 -13.53 -1.10 0.75
C SER A 37 -14.00 -1.16 -0.69
N SER A 38 -13.45 -0.36 -1.63
CA SER A 38 -13.84 -0.49 -3.04
C SER A 38 -13.04 -1.57 -3.77
N GLY A 39 -13.63 -2.08 -4.86
CA GLY A 39 -13.03 -3.04 -5.79
C GLY A 39 -13.03 -4.48 -5.28
N LYS A 40 -12.58 -5.38 -6.13
CA LYS A 40 -12.58 -6.84 -5.93
C LYS A 40 -11.25 -7.34 -5.40
N ILE A 41 -11.25 -8.52 -4.81
CA ILE A 41 -10.05 -9.26 -4.41
C ILE A 41 -9.91 -10.45 -5.37
N GLU A 42 -8.83 -10.50 -6.12
CA GLU A 42 -8.60 -11.53 -7.12
C GLU A 42 -7.90 -12.76 -6.56
N SER A 43 -7.12 -12.60 -5.51
CA SER A 43 -6.31 -13.67 -4.93
C SER A 43 -6.03 -13.45 -3.46
N LEU A 44 -5.97 -14.55 -2.72
CA LEU A 44 -5.40 -14.66 -1.37
C LEU A 44 -4.12 -15.52 -1.34
N ASP A 45 -3.56 -15.87 -2.49
CA ASP A 45 -2.27 -16.58 -2.53
C ASP A 45 -1.13 -15.61 -2.21
N PRO A 46 -0.35 -15.80 -1.13
CA PRO A 46 0.74 -14.90 -0.75
C PRO A 46 1.78 -14.70 -1.87
N ALA A 47 1.98 -15.68 -2.74
CA ALA A 47 2.91 -15.55 -3.86
C ALA A 47 2.36 -14.66 -5.01
N ARG A 48 1.04 -14.38 -5.05
CA ARG A 48 0.40 -13.58 -6.09
C ARG A 48 0.00 -12.18 -5.63
N ILE A 49 -0.30 -12.01 -4.34
CA ILE A 49 -0.86 -10.76 -3.84
C ILE A 49 0.14 -9.59 -3.93
N ASN A 50 -0.37 -8.44 -4.38
CA ASN A 50 0.37 -7.17 -4.47
C ASN A 50 -0.52 -5.95 -4.19
N THR A 51 -1.79 -6.17 -3.79
CA THR A 51 -2.71 -5.08 -3.46
C THR A 51 -2.82 -4.91 -1.94
N ILE A 52 -2.97 -3.67 -1.48
CA ILE A 52 -3.14 -3.34 -0.06
C ILE A 52 -4.29 -4.16 0.57
N LYS A 53 -5.38 -4.38 -0.17
CA LYS A 53 -6.53 -5.17 0.31
C LYS A 53 -6.19 -6.63 0.56
N SER A 54 -5.57 -7.30 -0.42
CA SER A 54 -5.19 -8.71 -0.27
C SER A 54 -4.17 -8.87 0.87
N LEU A 55 -3.17 -7.97 0.94
CA LEU A 55 -2.20 -7.94 2.04
C LEU A 55 -2.88 -7.76 3.41
N GLN A 56 -3.90 -6.89 3.48
CA GLN A 56 -4.70 -6.64 4.68
C GLN A 56 -5.40 -7.92 5.18
N ILE A 57 -5.97 -8.71 4.27
CA ILE A 57 -6.67 -9.95 4.63
C ILE A 57 -5.69 -11.04 5.04
N ILE A 58 -4.62 -11.23 4.25
CA ILE A 58 -3.58 -12.23 4.57
C ILE A 58 -2.98 -11.99 5.96
N ASN A 59 -2.76 -10.73 6.33
CA ASN A 59 -2.26 -10.38 7.66
C ASN A 59 -3.21 -10.76 8.82
N SER A 60 -4.48 -11.02 8.52
CA SER A 60 -5.47 -11.51 9.49
C SER A 60 -5.58 -13.05 9.49
N LEU A 61 -5.28 -13.68 8.35
CA LEU A 61 -5.37 -15.13 8.13
C LEU A 61 -4.05 -15.86 8.43
N GLY A 62 -2.92 -15.14 8.47
CA GLY A 62 -1.60 -15.73 8.70
C GLY A 62 -0.69 -14.76 9.44
N ASP A 63 0.32 -15.31 10.08
CA ASP A 63 1.36 -14.56 10.77
C ASP A 63 2.66 -14.60 9.99
N THR A 64 3.51 -13.60 10.16
CA THR A 64 4.86 -13.54 9.61
C THR A 64 5.88 -13.95 10.68
N LEU A 65 7.15 -14.15 10.32
CA LEU A 65 8.19 -14.44 11.31
C LEU A 65 8.40 -13.28 12.27
N TYR A 66 8.35 -12.06 11.75
CA TYR A 66 8.49 -10.81 12.49
C TYR A 66 7.40 -9.83 12.06
N GLU A 67 7.14 -8.84 12.89
CA GLU A 67 6.25 -7.72 12.54
C GLU A 67 6.83 -6.39 13.03
N PHE A 68 6.33 -5.28 12.53
CA PHE A 68 6.67 -3.96 13.06
C PHE A 68 5.63 -3.50 14.09
N SER A 69 6.11 -3.12 15.27
CA SER A 69 5.32 -2.44 16.28
C SER A 69 4.80 -1.09 15.76
N LYS A 70 3.85 -0.48 16.48
CA LYS A 70 3.34 0.87 16.13
C LYS A 70 4.45 1.91 16.05
N ASP A 71 5.52 1.74 16.82
CA ASP A 71 6.67 2.65 16.87
C ASP A 71 7.74 2.30 15.81
N GLY A 72 7.44 1.36 14.91
CA GLY A 72 8.33 0.96 13.81
C GLY A 72 9.50 0.06 14.23
N GLN A 73 9.46 -0.53 15.42
CA GLN A 73 10.47 -1.48 15.86
C GLN A 73 10.13 -2.89 15.37
N LEU A 74 11.13 -3.62 14.90
CA LEU A 74 10.98 -5.03 14.57
C LEU A 74 10.78 -5.85 15.85
N ILE A 75 9.73 -6.67 15.87
CA ILE A 75 9.41 -7.56 16.99
C ILE A 75 9.16 -8.99 16.50
N PRO A 76 9.52 -10.03 17.30
CA PRO A 76 9.24 -11.42 16.97
C PRO A 76 7.74 -11.70 16.95
N LYS A 77 7.30 -12.59 16.02
CA LYS A 77 5.91 -13.09 15.97
C LYS A 77 5.86 -14.61 15.90
N LEU A 78 6.13 -15.25 14.75
CA LEU A 78 6.33 -16.71 14.67
C LEU A 78 7.77 -17.11 15.03
N ALA A 79 8.72 -16.19 14.94
CA ALA A 79 10.02 -16.34 15.58
C ALA A 79 9.86 -16.21 17.10
N LEU A 80 10.66 -16.93 17.85
CA LEU A 80 10.70 -16.89 19.32
C LEU A 80 11.47 -15.67 19.84
N ASP A 81 12.50 -15.26 19.11
CA ASP A 81 13.44 -14.19 19.43
C ASP A 81 13.85 -13.40 18.19
N MET A 82 14.67 -12.35 18.38
CA MET A 82 15.28 -11.63 17.26
C MET A 82 16.27 -12.51 16.52
N PRO A 83 16.45 -12.32 15.18
CA PRO A 83 17.38 -13.15 14.41
C PRO A 83 18.82 -12.92 14.86
N SER A 84 19.62 -13.98 14.89
CA SER A 84 21.06 -13.88 15.07
C SER A 84 21.79 -14.16 13.77
N PHE A 85 23.01 -13.62 13.63
CA PHE A 85 23.78 -13.67 12.39
C PHE A 85 25.12 -14.32 12.63
N SER A 86 25.65 -15.03 11.60
CA SER A 86 27.06 -15.44 11.57
C SER A 86 27.99 -14.21 11.53
N GLU A 87 29.24 -14.42 11.82
CA GLU A 87 30.27 -13.35 11.84
C GLU A 87 30.38 -12.64 10.48
N ASP A 88 30.35 -13.42 9.39
CA ASP A 88 30.38 -12.94 8.00
C ASP A 88 29.02 -12.38 7.50
N LYS A 89 27.97 -12.40 8.33
CA LYS A 89 26.60 -11.98 7.99
C LYS A 89 25.95 -12.76 6.84
N LEU A 90 26.47 -13.93 6.50
CA LEU A 90 25.94 -14.77 5.40
C LEU A 90 24.94 -15.83 5.88
N SER A 91 24.81 -16.06 7.18
CA SER A 91 23.81 -16.97 7.74
C SER A 91 22.98 -16.27 8.81
N ILE A 92 21.67 -16.48 8.74
CA ILE A 92 20.67 -15.94 9.67
C ILE A 92 20.05 -17.12 10.41
N PHE A 93 20.15 -17.11 11.73
CA PHE A 93 19.61 -18.14 12.61
C PHE A 93 18.32 -17.62 13.24
N ILE A 94 17.25 -18.39 13.11
CA ILE A 94 15.91 -18.03 13.59
C ILE A 94 15.36 -19.23 14.40
N ASN A 95 15.05 -18.99 15.67
CA ASN A 95 14.33 -19.93 16.49
C ASN A 95 12.83 -19.70 16.30
N LEU A 96 12.07 -20.77 16.11
CA LEU A 96 10.63 -20.72 15.84
C LEU A 96 9.83 -21.11 17.08
N ARG A 97 8.62 -20.57 17.18
CA ARG A 97 7.64 -20.99 18.20
C ARG A 97 7.22 -22.43 17.99
N GLU A 98 6.95 -23.14 19.10
CA GLU A 98 6.56 -24.54 19.10
C GLU A 98 5.05 -24.77 19.31
N ASP A 99 4.33 -23.71 19.68
CA ASP A 99 2.91 -23.72 20.06
C ASP A 99 1.96 -23.29 18.92
N VAL A 100 2.46 -23.21 17.68
CA VAL A 100 1.72 -22.71 16.52
C VAL A 100 1.17 -23.85 15.66
N PHE A 101 -0.10 -23.72 15.25
CA PHE A 101 -0.79 -24.63 14.33
C PHE A 101 -1.36 -23.87 13.15
N PHE A 102 -1.36 -24.50 11.99
CA PHE A 102 -2.12 -24.05 10.84
C PHE A 102 -3.64 -24.26 11.04
N HIS A 103 -4.46 -23.59 10.24
CA HIS A 103 -5.92 -23.72 10.30
C HIS A 103 -6.43 -25.13 10.01
N ASP A 104 -5.65 -25.97 9.33
CA ASP A 104 -5.93 -27.39 9.07
C ASP A 104 -5.53 -28.32 10.22
N GLY A 105 -4.99 -27.77 11.31
CA GLY A 105 -4.53 -28.50 12.48
C GLY A 105 -3.11 -29.06 12.38
N THR A 106 -2.42 -28.89 11.26
CA THR A 106 -1.00 -29.28 11.12
C THR A 106 -0.10 -28.33 11.88
N LYS A 107 1.05 -28.80 12.36
CA LYS A 107 1.98 -27.99 13.14
C LYS A 107 2.83 -27.10 12.22
N PHE A 108 3.02 -25.84 12.61
CA PHE A 108 4.01 -24.95 12.01
C PHE A 108 5.41 -25.36 12.47
N ASP A 109 6.35 -25.44 11.52
CA ASP A 109 7.75 -25.73 11.77
C ASP A 109 8.66 -25.09 10.71
N SER A 110 9.97 -25.33 10.81
CA SER A 110 10.98 -24.81 9.89
C SER A 110 10.81 -25.33 8.46
N SER A 111 10.24 -26.52 8.27
CA SER A 111 9.99 -27.09 6.94
C SER A 111 8.89 -26.32 6.21
N ALA A 112 7.85 -25.88 6.92
CA ALA A 112 6.78 -25.06 6.38
C ALA A 112 7.31 -23.68 5.93
N MET A 113 8.22 -23.09 6.73
CA MET A 113 8.85 -21.82 6.33
C MET A 113 9.76 -21.97 5.12
N LYS A 114 10.56 -23.04 5.06
CA LYS A 114 11.38 -23.40 3.89
C LYS A 114 10.51 -23.59 2.65
N PHE A 115 9.41 -24.33 2.76
CA PHE A 115 8.46 -24.51 1.68
C PHE A 115 7.94 -23.17 1.15
N THR A 116 7.49 -22.31 2.05
CA THR A 116 6.91 -20.99 1.72
C THR A 116 7.89 -20.09 1.00
N ILE A 117 9.11 -19.92 1.51
CA ILE A 117 10.12 -19.06 0.90
C ILE A 117 10.53 -19.59 -0.48
N ASN A 118 10.77 -20.91 -0.61
CA ASN A 118 11.12 -21.53 -1.89
C ASN A 118 9.99 -21.37 -2.92
N ARG A 119 8.73 -21.55 -2.50
CA ARG A 119 7.57 -21.34 -3.38
C ARG A 119 7.48 -19.87 -3.82
N PHE A 120 7.65 -18.92 -2.91
CA PHE A 120 7.63 -17.50 -3.24
C PHE A 120 8.78 -17.13 -4.21
N GLN A 121 9.99 -17.63 -4.00
CA GLN A 121 11.10 -17.42 -4.94
C GLN A 121 10.78 -17.97 -6.35
N LYS A 122 10.07 -19.09 -6.43
CA LYS A 122 9.78 -19.77 -7.69
C LYS A 122 8.65 -19.12 -8.50
N ILE A 123 7.53 -18.82 -7.86
CA ILE A 123 6.31 -18.36 -8.55
C ILE A 123 5.82 -16.97 -8.11
N GLY A 124 6.43 -16.36 -7.10
CA GLY A 124 5.99 -15.07 -6.57
C GLY A 124 6.02 -13.96 -7.61
N THR A 125 4.91 -13.24 -7.78
CA THR A 125 4.81 -12.10 -8.72
C THR A 125 5.70 -10.93 -8.33
N THR A 126 6.04 -10.85 -7.04
CA THR A 126 6.94 -9.83 -6.45
C THR A 126 8.23 -10.46 -5.92
N ASN A 127 8.62 -11.64 -6.40
CA ASN A 127 9.81 -12.36 -5.92
C ASN A 127 11.13 -11.58 -6.10
N TYR A 128 11.13 -10.55 -6.94
CA TYR A 128 12.26 -9.64 -7.09
C TYR A 128 12.67 -8.94 -5.77
N ILE A 129 11.76 -8.85 -4.78
CA ILE A 129 12.08 -8.29 -3.46
C ILE A 129 13.11 -9.14 -2.71
N LEU A 130 13.06 -10.47 -2.85
CA LEU A 130 14.11 -11.36 -2.37
C LEU A 130 15.32 -11.35 -3.33
N GLY A 131 15.07 -11.17 -4.63
CA GLY A 131 16.10 -11.20 -5.66
C GLY A 131 16.96 -12.47 -5.57
N LYS A 132 18.27 -12.30 -5.67
CA LYS A 132 19.25 -13.38 -5.48
C LYS A 132 19.86 -13.36 -4.06
N LYS A 133 19.19 -12.77 -3.08
CA LYS A 133 19.73 -12.64 -1.72
C LYS A 133 19.91 -14.00 -1.04
N ILE A 134 18.88 -14.86 -1.11
CA ILE A 134 18.88 -16.17 -0.46
C ILE A 134 19.59 -17.21 -1.34
N LYS A 135 20.62 -17.84 -0.78
CA LYS A 135 21.38 -18.94 -1.37
C LYS A 135 20.73 -20.30 -1.10
N SER A 136 20.42 -20.56 0.17
CA SER A 136 19.74 -21.80 0.59
C SER A 136 19.01 -21.57 1.91
N ILE A 137 18.10 -22.51 2.23
CA ILE A 137 17.37 -22.53 3.49
C ILE A 137 17.56 -23.92 4.11
N ASP A 138 18.12 -23.94 5.32
CA ASP A 138 18.35 -25.16 6.08
C ASP A 138 17.42 -25.25 7.28
N THR A 139 17.04 -26.47 7.63
CA THR A 139 16.13 -26.80 8.73
C THR A 139 16.81 -27.81 9.65
N PRO A 140 17.82 -27.38 10.44
CA PRO A 140 18.62 -28.30 11.26
C PRO A 140 17.80 -28.98 12.35
N SER A 141 16.68 -28.39 12.75
CA SER A 141 15.67 -29.02 13.61
C SER A 141 14.28 -28.48 13.27
N LYS A 142 13.23 -29.08 13.84
CA LYS A 142 11.82 -28.66 13.62
C LYS A 142 11.57 -27.16 13.88
N TYR A 143 12.29 -26.59 14.85
CA TYR A 143 12.06 -25.20 15.29
C TYR A 143 13.29 -24.34 15.12
N LYS A 144 14.20 -24.74 14.24
CA LYS A 144 15.38 -23.97 13.87
C LYS A 144 15.45 -23.78 12.36
N LEU A 145 15.40 -22.54 11.92
CA LEU A 145 15.52 -22.14 10.53
C LEU A 145 16.87 -21.43 10.34
N VAL A 146 17.59 -21.79 9.28
CA VAL A 146 18.79 -21.08 8.87
C VAL A 146 18.62 -20.60 7.44
N ILE A 147 18.72 -19.29 7.23
CA ILE A 147 18.67 -18.68 5.90
C ILE A 147 20.10 -18.31 5.53
N ASN A 148 20.65 -18.97 4.51
CA ASN A 148 21.97 -18.66 3.98
C ASN A 148 21.84 -17.67 2.83
N LEU A 149 22.67 -16.63 2.84
CA LEU A 149 22.66 -15.53 1.88
C LEU A 149 23.83 -15.63 0.90
N ASN A 150 23.66 -15.09 -0.30
CA ASN A 150 24.73 -14.94 -1.28
C ASN A 150 25.65 -13.74 -0.97
N MET A 151 25.13 -12.76 -0.24
CA MET A 151 25.83 -11.57 0.25
C MET A 151 25.13 -11.07 1.53
N PRO A 152 25.81 -10.34 2.39
CA PRO A 152 25.16 -9.70 3.53
C PRO A 152 23.92 -8.91 3.08
N SER A 153 22.84 -8.97 3.86
CA SER A 153 21.59 -8.27 3.52
C SER A 153 20.88 -7.80 4.77
N SER A 154 21.06 -6.53 5.08
CA SER A 154 20.39 -5.87 6.20
C SER A 154 18.88 -5.63 5.97
N SER A 155 18.43 -5.66 4.71
CA SER A 155 17.00 -5.54 4.38
C SER A 155 16.22 -6.84 4.62
N ILE A 156 16.90 -7.96 4.88
CA ILE A 156 16.23 -9.26 5.07
C ILE A 156 15.29 -9.26 6.28
N GLU A 157 15.63 -8.56 7.36
CA GLU A 157 14.79 -8.43 8.55
C GLU A 157 13.44 -7.82 8.21
N GLY A 158 13.45 -6.72 7.44
CA GLY A 158 12.22 -6.09 6.94
C GLY A 158 11.44 -7.00 5.98
N LEU A 159 12.13 -7.76 5.11
CA LEU A 159 11.49 -8.71 4.20
C LEU A 159 10.77 -9.84 4.95
N LEU A 160 11.29 -10.30 6.08
CA LEU A 160 10.67 -11.34 6.91
C LEU A 160 9.39 -10.88 7.62
N THR A 161 9.03 -9.59 7.54
CA THR A 161 7.75 -9.05 7.98
C THR A 161 6.70 -9.03 6.86
N SER A 162 7.08 -9.34 5.62
CA SER A 162 6.19 -9.24 4.45
C SER A 162 5.09 -10.31 4.50
N PRO A 163 3.80 -9.94 4.34
CA PRO A 163 2.71 -10.92 4.22
C PRO A 163 2.88 -11.89 3.05
N ASN A 164 3.70 -11.56 2.05
CA ASN A 164 4.05 -12.47 0.96
C ASN A 164 4.85 -13.69 1.44
N LEU A 165 5.49 -13.61 2.61
CA LEU A 165 6.26 -14.69 3.24
C LEU A 165 5.50 -15.33 4.43
N THR A 166 4.21 -15.09 4.55
CA THR A 166 3.35 -15.78 5.53
C THR A 166 3.41 -17.29 5.30
N PRO A 167 3.73 -18.10 6.32
CA PRO A 167 3.84 -19.55 6.20
C PRO A 167 2.56 -20.20 5.68
N LEU A 168 2.74 -21.15 4.80
CA LEU A 168 1.71 -21.99 4.20
C LEU A 168 1.85 -23.42 4.72
N SER A 169 0.71 -24.10 4.99
CA SER A 169 0.71 -25.53 5.33
C SER A 169 1.24 -26.36 4.17
N PRO A 170 2.41 -27.04 4.29
CA PRO A 170 2.95 -27.83 3.18
C PRO A 170 2.01 -28.94 2.70
N ASP A 171 1.27 -29.55 3.62
CA ASP A 171 0.32 -30.64 3.29
C ASP A 171 -0.85 -30.14 2.45
N PHE A 172 -1.36 -28.96 2.77
CA PHE A 172 -2.46 -28.34 2.02
C PHE A 172 -1.98 -27.78 0.66
N TYR A 173 -0.79 -27.15 0.61
CA TYR A 173 -0.29 -26.49 -0.59
C TYR A 173 0.61 -27.35 -1.48
N LYS A 174 0.83 -28.65 -1.19
CA LYS A 174 1.74 -29.53 -1.98
C LYS A 174 1.44 -29.55 -3.48
N ASP A 175 0.16 -29.56 -3.85
CA ASP A 175 -0.29 -29.57 -5.25
C ASP A 175 -0.28 -28.18 -5.90
N PHE A 176 0.00 -27.13 -5.13
CA PHE A 176 0.07 -25.73 -5.54
C PHE A 176 1.49 -25.14 -5.51
N ASN A 177 2.52 -25.98 -5.44
CA ASN A 177 3.91 -25.52 -5.39
C ASN A 177 4.36 -24.74 -6.64
N ASN A 178 3.72 -24.98 -7.78
CA ASN A 178 4.03 -24.36 -9.08
C ASN A 178 2.87 -23.56 -9.67
N LYS A 179 1.78 -23.37 -8.96
CA LYS A 179 0.58 -22.63 -9.39
C LYS A 179 -0.05 -21.87 -8.23
N PHE A 180 -0.85 -20.87 -8.54
CA PHE A 180 -1.54 -20.07 -7.52
C PHE A 180 -2.82 -20.75 -7.03
N LEU A 181 -3.10 -20.61 -5.74
CA LEU A 181 -4.37 -20.93 -5.10
C LEU A 181 -5.04 -19.62 -4.67
N ASN A 182 -6.00 -19.12 -5.46
CA ASN A 182 -6.48 -17.76 -5.34
C ASN A 182 -7.60 -17.55 -4.31
N ASN A 183 -8.40 -18.58 -4.03
CA ASN A 183 -9.68 -18.50 -3.34
C ASN A 183 -9.75 -19.24 -2.00
N GLU A 184 -8.65 -19.85 -1.61
CA GLU A 184 -8.51 -20.55 -0.34
C GLU A 184 -7.23 -20.12 0.36
N PHE A 185 -7.20 -20.23 1.67
CA PHE A 185 -6.03 -19.92 2.45
C PHE A 185 -5.99 -20.73 3.75
N VAL A 186 -4.88 -21.42 3.98
CA VAL A 186 -4.58 -22.14 5.21
C VAL A 186 -3.27 -21.59 5.79
N GLY A 187 -3.41 -20.75 6.80
CA GLY A 187 -2.30 -20.10 7.52
C GLY A 187 -2.38 -20.32 9.00
N THR A 188 -1.67 -19.50 9.77
CA THR A 188 -1.53 -19.59 11.24
C THR A 188 -2.32 -18.53 12.00
N GLY A 189 -3.03 -17.63 11.29
CA GLY A 189 -3.52 -16.36 11.81
C GLY A 189 -4.71 -16.45 12.76
N LYS A 190 -5.07 -15.26 13.26
CA LYS A 190 -6.18 -15.05 14.23
C LYS A 190 -7.55 -15.39 13.67
N TYR A 191 -7.71 -15.40 12.34
CA TYR A 191 -8.96 -15.74 11.66
C TYR A 191 -8.75 -16.88 10.68
N ILE A 192 -9.82 -17.64 10.45
CA ILE A 192 -9.95 -18.68 9.44
C ILE A 192 -10.83 -18.15 8.33
N LEU A 193 -10.44 -18.35 7.07
CA LEU A 193 -11.26 -18.01 5.91
C LEU A 193 -12.42 -19.01 5.79
N LYS A 194 -13.65 -18.55 6.06
CA LYS A 194 -14.86 -19.38 5.95
C LYS A 194 -15.45 -19.37 4.55
N ARG A 195 -15.41 -18.22 3.89
CA ARG A 195 -15.96 -18.04 2.54
C ARG A 195 -15.12 -17.00 1.78
N PHE A 196 -14.89 -17.29 0.52
CA PHE A 196 -14.28 -16.37 -0.44
C PHE A 196 -15.17 -16.22 -1.67
N SER A 197 -15.42 -14.98 -2.05
CA SER A 197 -15.76 -14.57 -3.41
C SER A 197 -15.03 -13.25 -3.69
N ASN A 198 -14.99 -12.82 -4.95
CA ASN A 198 -14.27 -11.59 -5.31
C ASN A 198 -14.79 -10.34 -4.57
N ASP A 199 -16.07 -10.34 -4.21
CA ASP A 199 -16.73 -9.19 -3.57
C ASP A 199 -16.98 -9.38 -2.05
N VAL A 200 -16.92 -10.63 -1.54
CA VAL A 200 -17.21 -10.91 -0.14
C VAL A 200 -16.26 -11.98 0.41
N GLN A 201 -15.63 -11.67 1.54
CA GLN A 201 -14.86 -12.64 2.33
C GLN A 201 -15.41 -12.68 3.75
N ILE A 202 -15.59 -13.89 4.28
CA ILE A 202 -16.06 -14.11 5.66
C ILE A 202 -14.93 -14.75 6.46
N LEU A 203 -14.52 -14.05 7.51
CA LEU A 203 -13.49 -14.48 8.45
C LEU A 203 -14.13 -14.85 9.78
N GLU A 204 -13.81 -16.03 10.31
CA GLU A 204 -14.22 -16.50 11.62
C GLU A 204 -13.02 -16.58 12.57
N PRO A 205 -13.18 -16.30 13.88
CA PRO A 205 -12.09 -16.38 14.84
C PRO A 205 -11.48 -17.80 14.87
N ASN A 206 -10.16 -17.86 14.84
CA ASN A 206 -9.42 -19.09 15.11
C ASN A 206 -9.39 -19.31 16.63
N ILE A 207 -10.23 -20.23 17.13
CA ILE A 207 -10.32 -20.55 18.56
C ILE A 207 -9.03 -21.19 19.08
N ASN A 208 -8.22 -21.79 18.19
CA ASN A 208 -6.95 -22.44 18.51
C ASN A 208 -5.74 -21.53 18.26
N TYR A 209 -5.96 -20.23 18.03
CA TYR A 209 -4.85 -19.29 17.82
C TYR A 209 -3.92 -19.27 19.04
N TRP A 210 -2.62 -19.29 18.80
CA TRP A 210 -1.58 -19.39 19.81
C TRP A 210 -1.42 -18.13 20.69
N GLY A 211 -1.83 -16.95 20.18
CA GLY A 211 -1.73 -15.68 20.89
C GLY A 211 -3.09 -15.13 21.36
N GLU A 212 -3.16 -13.81 21.52
CA GLU A 212 -4.40 -13.14 21.89
C GLU A 212 -5.50 -13.34 20.86
N LYS A 213 -6.68 -13.77 21.33
CA LYS A 213 -7.86 -13.98 20.48
C LYS A 213 -8.41 -12.66 19.94
N PRO A 214 -9.12 -12.68 18.79
CA PRO A 214 -9.87 -11.53 18.32
C PRO A 214 -10.88 -11.01 19.33
N LYS A 215 -11.05 -9.68 19.41
CA LYS A 215 -12.03 -9.02 20.29
C LYS A 215 -13.44 -8.96 19.70
N ASN A 216 -13.66 -9.60 18.55
CA ASN A 216 -14.94 -9.71 17.84
C ASN A 216 -15.24 -11.16 17.45
N LYS A 217 -16.46 -11.42 17.02
CA LYS A 217 -16.91 -12.75 16.61
C LYS A 217 -16.74 -13.05 15.12
N GLY A 218 -15.93 -12.26 14.44
CA GLY A 218 -15.58 -12.43 13.03
C GLY A 218 -15.73 -11.14 12.23
N ILE A 219 -15.26 -11.19 10.99
CA ILE A 219 -15.27 -10.05 10.07
C ILE A 219 -15.93 -10.46 8.76
N ASN A 220 -16.88 -9.67 8.31
CA ASN A 220 -17.37 -9.69 6.93
C ASN A 220 -16.64 -8.58 6.15
N ILE A 221 -15.92 -8.93 5.10
CA ILE A 221 -15.26 -7.97 4.23
C ILE A 221 -16.07 -7.86 2.95
N VAL A 222 -16.50 -6.63 2.60
CA VAL A 222 -17.39 -6.38 1.47
C VAL A 222 -16.73 -5.40 0.50
N GLY A 223 -16.71 -5.77 -0.79
CA GLY A 223 -16.23 -4.94 -1.88
C GLY A 223 -17.36 -4.11 -2.50
N TYR A 224 -17.19 -2.79 -2.57
CA TYR A 224 -18.09 -1.89 -3.27
C TYR A 224 -17.52 -1.49 -4.63
N SER A 225 -18.37 -1.24 -5.62
CA SER A 225 -17.95 -0.92 -6.99
C SER A 225 -17.37 0.49 -7.14
N ASN A 226 -17.76 1.42 -6.29
CA ASN A 226 -17.32 2.82 -6.37
C ASN A 226 -17.37 3.53 -5.00
N SER A 227 -16.70 4.69 -4.94
CA SER A 227 -16.58 5.49 -3.71
C SER A 227 -17.91 6.01 -3.17
N ASN A 228 -18.86 6.37 -4.04
CA ASN A 228 -20.14 6.93 -3.61
C ASN A 228 -21.02 5.89 -2.90
N SER A 229 -21.09 4.68 -3.45
CA SER A 229 -21.83 3.58 -2.80
C SER A 229 -21.18 3.17 -1.48
N LEU A 230 -19.84 3.13 -1.42
CA LEU A 230 -19.10 2.84 -0.21
C LEU A 230 -19.33 3.90 0.88
N TYR A 231 -19.22 5.18 0.51
CA TYR A 231 -19.48 6.30 1.42
C TYR A 231 -20.96 6.32 1.90
N GLY A 232 -21.90 6.06 0.98
CA GLY A 232 -23.32 5.93 1.30
C GLY A 232 -23.62 4.80 2.27
N ALA A 233 -22.97 3.65 2.09
CA ALA A 233 -23.13 2.47 2.97
C ALA A 233 -22.68 2.75 4.42
N LEU A 234 -21.60 3.50 4.64
CA LEU A 234 -21.21 3.93 5.98
C LEU A 234 -22.27 4.88 6.58
N LYS A 235 -22.75 5.86 5.82
CA LYS A 235 -23.75 6.82 6.29
C LYS A 235 -25.10 6.16 6.63
N SER A 236 -25.50 5.15 5.88
CA SER A 236 -26.74 4.38 6.12
C SER A 236 -26.58 3.25 7.15
N LYS A 237 -25.38 3.12 7.76
CA LYS A 237 -25.04 2.07 8.73
C LYS A 237 -25.15 0.64 8.18
N GLN A 238 -25.05 0.46 6.85
CA GLN A 238 -24.97 -0.87 6.23
C GLN A 238 -23.61 -1.54 6.45
N ILE A 239 -22.59 -0.75 6.76
CA ILE A 239 -21.23 -1.21 7.12
C ILE A 239 -20.79 -0.56 8.43
N ASP A 240 -19.96 -1.27 9.17
CA ASP A 240 -19.44 -0.84 10.45
C ASP A 240 -18.12 -0.07 10.33
N VAL A 241 -17.26 -0.49 9.39
CA VAL A 241 -15.93 0.09 9.17
C VAL A 241 -15.68 0.32 7.68
N LEU A 242 -15.19 1.50 7.34
CA LEU A 242 -14.81 1.90 5.99
C LEU A 242 -13.30 2.14 5.91
N LEU A 243 -12.62 1.54 4.92
CA LEU A 243 -11.20 1.78 4.62
C LEU A 243 -11.02 2.88 3.57
N SER A 244 -10.04 3.76 3.76
CA SER A 244 -9.88 5.01 3.00
C SER A 244 -9.38 4.88 1.56
N ASN A 245 -8.80 3.74 1.19
CA ASN A 245 -8.10 3.60 -0.11
C ASN A 245 -8.97 3.90 -1.33
N SER A 246 -10.26 4.07 -1.12
CA SER A 246 -11.24 3.99 -2.20
C SER A 246 -12.24 5.13 -2.23
N ILE A 247 -12.10 6.10 -1.35
CA ILE A 247 -12.95 7.30 -1.30
C ILE A 247 -12.17 8.54 -1.71
N ASP A 248 -12.84 9.49 -2.32
CA ASP A 248 -12.22 10.75 -2.73
C ASP A 248 -11.92 11.68 -1.53
N ASP A 249 -11.09 12.69 -1.76
CA ASP A 249 -10.65 13.57 -0.67
C ASP A 249 -11.79 14.48 -0.16
N SER A 250 -12.85 14.74 -0.94
CA SER A 250 -14.02 15.48 -0.45
C SER A 250 -14.82 14.63 0.53
N GLN A 251 -15.01 13.34 0.23
CA GLN A 251 -15.66 12.39 1.12
C GLN A 251 -14.83 12.17 2.40
N ARG A 252 -13.49 12.04 2.28
CA ARG A 252 -12.58 11.98 3.43
C ARG A 252 -12.71 13.20 4.32
N ASN A 253 -12.78 14.40 3.74
CA ASN A 253 -12.99 15.63 4.49
C ASN A 253 -14.33 15.66 5.22
N ASN A 254 -15.40 15.16 4.60
CA ASN A 254 -16.71 15.04 5.24
C ASN A 254 -16.67 14.03 6.40
N LEU A 255 -16.01 12.88 6.21
CA LEU A 255 -15.85 11.87 7.29
C LEU A 255 -15.02 12.40 8.44
N ARG A 256 -13.96 13.18 8.16
CA ARG A 256 -13.20 13.88 9.20
C ARG A 256 -14.12 14.78 10.04
N LYS A 257 -14.95 15.61 9.40
CA LYS A 257 -15.91 16.47 10.12
C LYS A 257 -16.90 15.66 10.97
N LEU A 258 -17.41 14.54 10.43
CA LEU A 258 -18.29 13.65 11.19
C LEU A 258 -17.58 13.03 12.40
N SER A 259 -16.28 12.76 12.29
CA SER A 259 -15.46 12.28 13.41
C SER A 259 -15.20 13.38 14.45
N GLU A 260 -14.89 14.61 14.01
CA GLU A 260 -14.77 15.78 14.87
C GLU A 260 -16.07 16.04 15.65
N ASP A 261 -17.24 15.84 15.02
CA ASP A 261 -18.57 15.89 15.64
C ASP A 261 -18.90 14.66 16.52
N SER A 262 -17.98 13.71 16.70
CA SER A 262 -18.18 12.46 17.45
C SER A 262 -19.33 11.57 16.93
N LYS A 263 -19.70 11.70 15.65
CA LYS A 263 -20.75 10.87 15.00
C LYS A 263 -20.21 9.53 14.53
N ILE A 264 -18.93 9.48 14.21
CA ILE A 264 -18.14 8.29 13.84
C ILE A 264 -16.76 8.41 14.49
N LYS A 265 -15.93 7.35 14.41
CA LYS A 265 -14.53 7.38 14.87
C LYS A 265 -13.59 7.29 13.68
N GLU A 266 -12.46 7.97 13.74
CA GLU A 266 -11.40 7.95 12.72
C GLU A 266 -10.13 7.34 13.30
N GLY A 267 -9.64 6.24 12.70
CA GLY A 267 -8.31 5.70 12.96
C GLY A 267 -7.33 6.14 11.87
N LEU A 268 -6.07 6.32 12.26
CA LEU A 268 -5.01 6.86 11.40
C LEU A 268 -3.74 6.03 11.54
N SER A 269 -3.15 5.61 10.41
CA SER A 269 -1.82 5.00 10.40
C SER A 269 -0.72 6.06 10.49
N ALA A 270 0.50 5.62 10.79
CA ALA A 270 1.68 6.42 10.48
C ALA A 270 1.70 6.74 8.97
N PRO A 271 2.22 7.93 8.56
CA PRO A 271 2.28 8.29 7.15
C PRO A 271 3.32 7.41 6.44
N ASN A 272 2.86 6.60 5.49
CA ASN A 272 3.66 5.62 4.76
C ASN A 272 3.43 5.61 3.24
N GLU A 273 2.47 6.38 2.74
CA GLU A 273 2.24 6.53 1.30
C GLU A 273 2.85 7.84 0.80
N ILE A 274 3.75 7.74 -0.18
CA ILE A 274 4.32 8.91 -0.87
C ILE A 274 3.65 9.08 -2.22
N SER A 275 3.38 10.33 -2.61
CA SER A 275 2.99 10.70 -3.98
C SER A 275 4.06 11.59 -4.59
N PHE A 276 4.29 11.40 -5.88
CA PHE A 276 5.32 12.12 -6.62
C PHE A 276 4.97 12.20 -8.11
N ILE A 277 5.67 13.08 -8.82
CA ILE A 277 5.70 13.10 -10.27
C ILE A 277 7.01 12.45 -10.73
N SER A 278 6.93 11.37 -11.50
CA SER A 278 8.09 10.78 -12.19
C SER A 278 8.42 11.63 -13.41
N LEU A 279 9.69 12.00 -13.58
CA LEU A 279 10.20 12.74 -14.75
C LEU A 279 11.14 11.86 -15.55
N ARG A 280 10.87 11.70 -16.83
CA ARG A 280 11.76 10.99 -17.75
C ARG A 280 13.04 11.79 -17.99
N THR A 281 14.19 11.29 -17.50
CA THR A 281 15.46 12.04 -17.52
C THR A 281 16.30 11.84 -18.77
N ASN A 282 15.93 10.92 -19.67
CA ASN A 282 16.71 10.59 -20.88
C ASN A 282 16.10 11.12 -22.18
N LYS A 283 15.14 12.04 -22.11
CA LYS A 283 14.46 12.63 -23.26
C LYS A 283 14.61 14.15 -23.27
N GLU A 284 14.98 14.71 -24.40
CA GLU A 284 15.02 16.17 -24.57
C GLU A 284 13.62 16.80 -24.51
N PRO A 285 13.52 18.00 -23.93
CA PRO A 285 14.56 18.78 -23.23
C PRO A 285 14.73 18.38 -21.75
N PHE A 286 14.02 17.35 -21.27
CA PHE A 286 13.96 16.96 -19.86
C PHE A 286 15.23 16.21 -19.37
N ASN A 287 16.14 15.85 -20.29
CA ASN A 287 17.50 15.40 -19.95
C ASN A 287 18.36 16.54 -19.35
N ASN A 288 18.02 17.80 -19.59
CA ASN A 288 18.65 18.94 -18.97
C ASN A 288 18.19 19.11 -17.50
N LEU A 289 19.15 19.11 -16.58
CA LEU A 289 18.89 19.24 -15.15
C LEU A 289 18.25 20.59 -14.78
N ASN A 290 18.66 21.69 -15.43
CA ASN A 290 18.12 23.01 -15.14
C ASN A 290 16.63 23.09 -15.51
N ILE A 291 16.24 22.47 -16.63
CA ILE A 291 14.83 22.35 -17.02
C ILE A 291 14.03 21.55 -15.96
N ARG A 292 14.53 20.40 -15.51
CA ARG A 292 13.88 19.64 -14.43
C ARG A 292 13.78 20.44 -13.12
N ARG A 293 14.81 21.25 -12.82
CA ARG A 293 14.81 22.14 -11.65
C ARG A 293 13.74 23.23 -11.76
N ALA A 294 13.59 23.84 -12.93
CA ALA A 294 12.54 24.83 -13.18
C ALA A 294 11.14 24.22 -13.05
N ILE A 295 10.93 23.01 -13.61
CA ILE A 295 9.68 22.26 -13.47
C ILE A 295 9.38 21.98 -11.99
N ALA A 296 10.35 21.49 -11.23
CA ALA A 296 10.16 21.20 -9.80
C ALA A 296 9.83 22.46 -8.98
N LYS A 297 10.41 23.61 -9.36
CA LYS A 297 10.12 24.90 -8.72
C LYS A 297 8.77 25.51 -9.14
N SER A 298 8.13 25.03 -10.20
CA SER A 298 6.79 25.46 -10.61
C SER A 298 5.67 24.75 -9.84
N LEU A 299 5.97 23.69 -9.09
CA LEU A 299 4.96 22.89 -8.38
C LEU A 299 4.67 23.46 -6.99
N ASN A 300 3.50 24.07 -6.80
CA ASN A 300 3.02 24.58 -5.52
C ASN A 300 2.34 23.48 -4.67
N ARG A 301 3.16 22.71 -3.96
CA ARG A 301 2.68 21.58 -3.13
C ARG A 301 1.66 22.00 -2.07
N LYS A 302 1.85 23.19 -1.48
CA LYS A 302 0.95 23.72 -0.44
C LYS A 302 -0.43 24.02 -1.04
N LEU A 303 -0.46 24.76 -2.14
CA LEU A 303 -1.70 25.09 -2.86
C LEU A 303 -2.46 23.83 -3.28
N ILE A 304 -1.75 22.83 -3.84
CA ILE A 304 -2.34 21.56 -4.27
C ILE A 304 -2.91 20.81 -3.05
N SER A 305 -2.16 20.71 -1.95
CA SER A 305 -2.66 20.08 -0.72
C SER A 305 -3.95 20.73 -0.22
N GLU A 306 -3.98 22.04 -0.14
CA GLU A 306 -5.14 22.80 0.34
C GLU A 306 -6.36 22.67 -0.59
N LYS A 307 -6.16 22.84 -1.90
CA LYS A 307 -7.26 22.82 -2.88
C LYS A 307 -7.76 21.43 -3.22
N VAL A 308 -6.87 20.45 -3.33
CA VAL A 308 -7.21 19.09 -3.78
C VAL A 308 -7.56 18.18 -2.63
N SER A 309 -6.78 18.22 -1.53
CA SER A 309 -6.97 17.31 -0.40
C SER A 309 -7.51 17.97 0.88
N TYR A 310 -7.94 19.22 0.80
CA TYR A 310 -8.42 19.96 1.97
C TYR A 310 -7.41 19.99 3.13
N GLY A 311 -6.11 19.93 2.81
CA GLY A 311 -5.02 19.84 3.79
C GLY A 311 -4.86 18.47 4.45
N LEU A 312 -5.61 17.45 4.03
CA LEU A 312 -5.54 16.09 4.60
C LEU A 312 -4.22 15.37 4.25
N ARG A 313 -3.62 15.71 3.11
CA ARG A 313 -2.34 15.18 2.66
C ARG A 313 -1.25 16.23 2.87
N LYS A 314 -0.19 15.87 3.58
CA LYS A 314 0.86 16.83 3.94
C LYS A 314 1.87 17.00 2.82
N PRO A 315 2.17 18.23 2.35
CA PRO A 315 3.23 18.48 1.37
C PRO A 315 4.55 17.84 1.78
N SER A 316 5.20 17.14 0.85
CA SER A 316 6.49 16.50 1.09
C SER A 316 7.57 17.00 0.17
N LYS A 317 8.80 17.04 0.68
CA LYS A 317 10.04 17.25 -0.06
C LYS A 317 10.99 16.07 0.18
N SER A 318 10.43 14.86 0.19
CA SER A 318 11.13 13.60 0.34
C SER A 318 10.36 12.50 -0.36
N ILE A 319 11.07 11.53 -0.92
CA ILE A 319 10.52 10.26 -1.43
C ILE A 319 10.61 9.14 -0.38
N ILE A 320 11.02 9.47 0.84
CA ILE A 320 11.04 8.55 1.99
C ILE A 320 10.05 9.08 3.03
N PRO A 321 9.15 8.23 3.56
CA PRO A 321 8.26 8.60 4.64
C PRO A 321 8.99 9.10 5.90
N PRO A 322 8.42 10.07 6.64
CA PRO A 322 9.06 10.67 7.81
C PRO A 322 9.28 9.69 8.96
N ILE A 323 8.55 8.57 9.00
CA ILE A 323 8.74 7.51 10.00
C ILE A 323 10.18 6.95 10.01
N PHE A 324 10.89 7.04 8.86
CA PHE A 324 12.26 6.58 8.72
C PHE A 324 13.30 7.69 8.82
N LYS A 325 12.88 8.95 8.92
CA LYS A 325 13.77 10.11 8.96
C LYS A 325 13.82 10.73 10.35
N ARG A 326 15.03 11.03 10.82
CA ARG A 326 15.26 11.75 12.08
C ARG A 326 15.42 13.27 11.90
N ASP A 327 15.71 13.71 10.68
CA ASP A 327 15.84 15.12 10.33
C ASP A 327 14.76 15.56 9.34
N ASN A 328 14.46 16.85 9.36
CA ASN A 328 13.49 17.49 8.46
C ASN A 328 14.18 18.25 7.32
N GLU A 329 15.41 17.86 6.92
CA GLU A 329 16.13 18.53 5.84
C GLU A 329 15.32 18.43 4.53
N SER A 330 15.04 19.59 3.94
CA SER A 330 14.34 19.70 2.68
C SER A 330 15.31 19.53 1.52
N LEU A 331 15.38 18.34 0.95
CA LEU A 331 16.33 18.00 -0.11
C LEU A 331 15.88 18.43 -1.50
N TRP A 332 14.59 18.46 -1.78
CA TRP A 332 14.03 18.69 -3.11
C TRP A 332 13.61 20.15 -3.32
N PRO A 333 13.63 20.68 -4.57
CA PRO A 333 13.35 22.09 -4.83
C PRO A 333 12.03 22.59 -4.26
N SER A 334 12.06 23.77 -3.66
CA SER A 334 10.88 24.49 -3.19
C SER A 334 10.20 25.24 -4.30
N TYR A 335 8.89 25.48 -4.19
CA TYR A 335 8.14 26.35 -5.09
C TYR A 335 8.74 27.76 -5.16
N ASN A 336 9.11 28.19 -6.36
CA ASN A 336 9.64 29.50 -6.64
C ASN A 336 9.55 29.80 -8.14
N THR A 337 8.43 30.38 -8.57
CA THR A 337 8.17 30.68 -10.00
C THR A 337 9.07 31.74 -10.57
N LYS A 338 9.58 32.69 -9.74
CA LYS A 338 10.54 33.72 -10.19
C LYS A 338 11.85 33.09 -10.60
N GLU A 339 12.39 32.20 -9.79
CA GLU A 339 13.60 31.45 -10.08
C GLU A 339 13.41 30.47 -11.24
N ALA A 340 12.25 29.78 -11.27
CA ALA A 340 11.90 28.90 -12.39
C ALA A 340 11.91 29.63 -13.74
N LYS A 341 11.31 30.81 -13.81
CA LYS A 341 11.35 31.67 -15.03
C LYS A 341 12.75 32.11 -15.38
N LYS A 342 13.59 32.49 -14.38
CA LYS A 342 14.99 32.85 -14.62
C LYS A 342 15.74 31.70 -15.29
N ILE A 343 15.65 30.50 -14.70
CA ILE A 343 16.28 29.29 -15.24
C ILE A 343 15.79 29.01 -16.68
N LEU A 344 14.48 29.10 -16.93
CA LEU A 344 13.93 28.81 -18.26
C LEU A 344 14.40 29.83 -19.31
N ARG A 345 14.60 31.12 -18.96
CA ARG A 345 15.17 32.09 -19.87
C ARG A 345 16.63 31.77 -20.21
N GLU A 346 17.42 31.38 -19.21
CA GLU A 346 18.81 30.95 -19.40
C GLU A 346 18.91 29.70 -20.31
N GLU A 347 17.87 28.88 -20.35
CA GLU A 347 17.73 27.69 -21.21
C GLU A 347 17.00 27.98 -22.55
N GLY A 348 16.80 29.27 -22.90
CA GLY A 348 16.24 29.70 -24.19
C GLY A 348 14.73 29.62 -24.32
N PHE A 349 14.01 29.64 -23.19
CA PHE A 349 12.53 29.71 -23.14
C PHE A 349 12.10 31.12 -22.71
N CYS A 350 10.77 31.35 -22.67
CA CYS A 350 10.09 32.60 -22.29
C CYS A 350 10.07 33.69 -23.36
N GLU A 351 10.93 33.64 -24.34
CA GLU A 351 11.05 34.64 -25.42
C GLU A 351 10.66 33.98 -26.76
N GLY A 352 9.36 33.85 -26.97
CA GLY A 352 8.80 33.18 -28.16
C GLY A 352 8.78 31.66 -28.14
N LYS A 353 9.51 31.02 -27.22
CA LYS A 353 9.51 29.57 -27.03
C LYS A 353 8.98 29.22 -25.65
N ILE A 354 8.00 28.32 -25.56
CA ILE A 354 7.37 27.85 -24.31
C ILE A 354 7.77 26.41 -24.06
N LEU A 355 8.22 26.09 -22.83
CA LEU A 355 8.43 24.72 -22.41
C LEU A 355 7.06 24.05 -22.22
N ASN A 356 6.72 23.08 -23.07
CA ASN A 356 5.54 22.26 -22.88
C ASN A 356 5.89 21.00 -22.05
N LEU A 357 5.19 20.79 -20.93
CA LEU A 357 5.31 19.61 -20.08
C LEU A 357 4.09 18.67 -20.29
N PRO A 358 4.23 17.57 -21.06
CA PRO A 358 3.20 16.54 -21.12
C PRO A 358 3.12 15.81 -19.77
N LEU A 359 2.01 16.00 -19.06
CA LEU A 359 1.74 15.39 -17.75
C LEU A 359 0.64 14.34 -17.87
N THR A 360 1.01 13.08 -17.69
CA THR A 360 0.07 11.97 -17.64
C THR A 360 -0.43 11.71 -16.21
N TYR A 361 -1.72 11.43 -16.05
CA TYR A 361 -2.34 11.11 -14.78
C TYR A 361 -3.26 9.88 -14.91
N ARG A 362 -3.49 9.17 -13.81
CA ARG A 362 -4.39 7.99 -13.76
C ARG A 362 -5.85 8.47 -13.74
N SER A 363 -6.58 8.27 -14.83
CA SER A 363 -7.96 8.75 -15.00
C SER A 363 -8.97 8.11 -14.03
N ASN A 364 -8.67 6.90 -13.57
CA ASN A 364 -9.46 6.19 -12.56
C ASN A 364 -9.05 6.52 -11.10
N VAL A 365 -8.11 7.48 -10.91
CA VAL A 365 -7.74 8.04 -9.60
C VAL A 365 -8.17 9.53 -9.57
N PRO A 366 -9.34 9.87 -9.01
CA PRO A 366 -9.90 11.23 -9.10
C PRO A 366 -8.95 12.33 -8.62
N THR A 367 -8.18 12.05 -7.58
CA THR A 367 -7.21 12.97 -7.00
C THR A 367 -6.10 13.35 -7.98
N ASP A 368 -5.64 12.42 -8.83
CA ASP A 368 -4.58 12.70 -9.81
C ASP A 368 -5.02 13.75 -10.84
N LYS A 369 -6.28 13.66 -11.32
CA LYS A 369 -6.85 14.66 -12.23
C LYS A 369 -6.88 16.05 -11.58
N LEU A 370 -7.28 16.13 -10.32
CA LEU A 370 -7.34 17.40 -9.58
C LEU A 370 -5.96 18.00 -9.34
N ILE A 371 -4.94 17.17 -9.08
CA ILE A 371 -3.54 17.59 -9.00
C ILE A 371 -3.10 18.20 -10.36
N ALA A 372 -3.33 17.47 -11.45
CA ALA A 372 -2.92 17.88 -12.79
C ALA A 372 -3.57 19.21 -13.19
N LEU A 373 -4.88 19.36 -12.99
CA LEU A 373 -5.63 20.59 -13.24
C LEU A 373 -5.14 21.76 -12.37
N SER A 374 -4.90 21.53 -11.08
CA SER A 374 -4.44 22.56 -10.15
C SER A 374 -3.04 23.07 -10.52
N TRP A 375 -2.14 22.16 -10.91
CA TRP A 375 -0.80 22.55 -11.36
C TRP A 375 -0.84 23.26 -12.69
N GLN A 376 -1.63 22.76 -13.67
CA GLN A 376 -1.83 23.43 -14.96
C GLN A 376 -2.35 24.87 -14.76
N GLN A 377 -3.36 25.07 -13.92
CA GLN A 377 -3.91 26.39 -13.63
C GLN A 377 -2.88 27.33 -12.99
N ASP A 378 -2.10 26.83 -12.02
CA ASP A 378 -1.05 27.63 -11.36
C ASP A 378 0.05 28.02 -12.35
N VAL A 379 0.51 27.10 -13.19
CA VAL A 379 1.50 27.36 -14.25
C VAL A 379 0.96 28.36 -15.27
N ASN A 380 -0.27 28.22 -15.75
CA ASN A 380 -0.87 29.13 -16.72
C ASN A 380 -0.98 30.57 -16.18
N SER A 381 -1.17 30.73 -14.87
CA SER A 381 -1.21 32.06 -14.24
C SER A 381 0.18 32.60 -13.89
N SER A 382 1.03 31.76 -13.29
CA SER A 382 2.31 32.19 -12.70
C SER A 382 3.51 32.06 -13.65
N MET A 383 3.44 31.17 -14.68
CA MET A 383 4.54 30.86 -15.60
C MET A 383 4.22 31.20 -17.06
N LYS A 384 3.19 32.03 -17.32
CA LYS A 384 2.75 32.44 -18.65
C LYS A 384 3.93 32.80 -19.53
N ASN A 385 3.92 32.37 -20.79
CA ASN A 385 4.96 32.56 -21.83
C ASN A 385 6.29 31.82 -21.57
N CYS A 386 6.46 31.12 -20.44
CA CYS A 386 7.65 30.35 -20.14
C CYS A 386 7.41 28.85 -20.14
N MET A 387 6.27 28.42 -19.57
CA MET A 387 5.94 27.02 -19.40
C MET A 387 4.43 26.80 -19.53
N SER A 388 4.04 25.66 -20.08
CA SER A 388 2.68 25.13 -20.08
C SER A 388 2.68 23.68 -19.61
N VAL A 389 1.56 23.24 -19.05
CA VAL A 389 1.33 21.84 -18.66
C VAL A 389 0.20 21.28 -19.50
N GLU A 390 0.49 20.26 -20.29
CA GLU A 390 -0.49 19.54 -21.10
C GLU A 390 -0.89 18.27 -20.37
N ILE A 391 -2.14 18.18 -19.96
CA ILE A 391 -2.64 17.06 -19.14
C ILE A 391 -3.26 15.97 -19.99
N ASN A 392 -2.88 14.70 -19.72
CA ASN A 392 -3.40 13.53 -20.39
C ASN A 392 -3.83 12.46 -19.38
N GLY A 393 -5.12 12.10 -19.38
CA GLY A 393 -5.68 11.09 -18.48
C GLY A 393 -5.76 9.72 -19.15
N LEU A 394 -5.08 8.73 -18.59
CA LEU A 394 -5.11 7.34 -19.02
C LEU A 394 -5.47 6.44 -17.84
N GLU A 395 -6.06 5.28 -18.13
CA GLU A 395 -6.36 4.28 -17.12
C GLU A 395 -5.07 3.72 -16.50
N SER A 396 -5.08 3.42 -15.19
CA SER A 396 -3.88 3.01 -14.43
C SER A 396 -3.14 1.83 -15.03
N THR A 397 -3.86 0.77 -15.46
CA THR A 397 -3.24 -0.44 -16.04
C THR A 397 -2.51 -0.12 -17.34
N THR A 398 -3.06 0.79 -18.16
CA THR A 398 -2.40 1.27 -19.37
C THR A 398 -1.11 2.02 -19.05
N ILE A 399 -1.15 2.88 -18.02
CA ILE A 399 0.05 3.62 -17.58
C ILE A 399 1.13 2.64 -17.11
N TYR A 400 0.80 1.74 -16.18
CA TYR A 400 1.78 0.81 -15.60
C TYR A 400 2.37 -0.14 -16.64
N LYS A 401 1.55 -0.63 -17.59
CA LYS A 401 2.02 -1.49 -18.68
C LYS A 401 3.09 -0.81 -19.54
N ASN A 402 2.90 0.47 -19.83
CA ASN A 402 3.72 1.20 -20.82
C ASN A 402 4.77 2.12 -20.16
N LEU A 403 4.84 2.17 -18.83
CA LEU A 403 5.74 3.08 -18.11
C LEU A 403 7.20 2.80 -18.44
N SER A 404 7.59 1.53 -18.48
CA SER A 404 8.95 1.09 -18.82
C SER A 404 9.34 1.27 -20.30
N GLU A 405 8.36 1.53 -21.18
CA GLU A 405 8.63 1.82 -22.59
C GLU A 405 9.07 3.27 -22.83
N GLY A 406 9.00 4.11 -21.78
CA GLY A 406 9.40 5.51 -21.85
C GLY A 406 8.52 6.37 -22.76
N ILE A 407 7.23 6.04 -22.87
CA ILE A 407 6.26 6.81 -23.64
C ILE A 407 5.96 8.14 -22.95
N TYR A 408 5.90 8.13 -21.61
CA TYR A 408 5.48 9.27 -20.81
C TYR A 408 6.66 10.17 -20.44
N THR A 409 6.45 11.48 -20.46
CA THR A 409 7.45 12.50 -20.05
C THR A 409 7.37 12.77 -18.56
N ALA A 410 6.17 12.98 -18.06
CA ALA A 410 5.88 13.16 -16.63
C ALA A 410 4.62 12.37 -16.26
N VAL A 411 4.64 11.70 -15.11
CA VAL A 411 3.52 10.88 -14.63
C VAL A 411 3.29 11.11 -13.15
N ILE A 412 2.03 11.31 -12.74
CA ILE A 412 1.63 11.34 -11.32
C ILE A 412 1.49 9.91 -10.83
N LEU A 413 2.22 9.56 -9.78
CA LEU A 413 2.26 8.23 -9.18
C LEU A 413 2.25 8.32 -7.66
N ASP A 414 1.94 7.20 -7.01
CA ASP A 414 2.10 6.98 -5.58
C ASP A 414 2.85 5.67 -5.31
N TRP A 415 3.35 5.53 -4.10
CA TRP A 415 4.08 4.35 -3.67
C TRP A 415 3.93 4.11 -2.17
N VAL A 416 3.70 2.85 -1.82
CA VAL A 416 3.81 2.33 -0.45
C VAL A 416 4.87 1.23 -0.47
N GLY A 417 5.82 1.28 0.45
CA GLY A 417 6.86 0.27 0.54
C GLY A 417 6.29 -1.13 0.80
N ALA A 418 6.83 -2.13 0.10
CA ALA A 418 6.41 -3.54 0.27
C ALA A 418 6.75 -4.10 1.66
N TYR A 419 7.63 -3.44 2.39
CA TYR A 419 8.01 -3.71 3.77
C TYR A 419 8.44 -2.41 4.44
N SER A 420 8.44 -2.37 5.77
CA SER A 420 8.72 -1.14 6.53
C SER A 420 10.23 -0.88 6.62
N ASP A 421 10.79 -0.33 5.54
CA ASP A 421 12.22 0.00 5.42
C ASP A 421 12.41 1.13 4.38
N PRO A 422 13.35 2.08 4.58
CA PRO A 422 13.63 3.14 3.61
C PRO A 422 14.03 2.61 2.22
N GLU A 423 14.73 1.47 2.15
CA GLU A 423 15.12 0.84 0.88
C GLU A 423 13.90 0.48 0.03
N ALA A 424 12.78 0.09 0.67
CA ALA A 424 11.52 -0.22 -0.02
C ALA A 424 10.90 0.98 -0.75
N TYR A 425 11.36 2.20 -0.46
CA TYR A 425 10.98 3.43 -1.15
C TYR A 425 12.03 3.88 -2.16
N LEU A 426 13.31 3.70 -1.86
CA LEU A 426 14.40 4.17 -2.71
C LEU A 426 14.69 3.22 -3.87
N LYS A 427 14.82 1.93 -3.60
CA LYS A 427 15.27 0.94 -4.60
C LYS A 427 14.31 0.77 -5.77
N PRO A 428 12.97 0.69 -5.57
CA PRO A 428 12.00 0.63 -6.67
C PRO A 428 11.99 1.85 -7.57
N LEU A 429 12.43 3.00 -7.07
CA LEU A 429 12.47 4.25 -7.82
C LEU A 429 13.82 4.51 -8.49
N LEU A 430 14.94 4.18 -7.81
CA LEU A 430 16.25 4.71 -8.14
C LEU A 430 17.25 3.65 -8.64
N SER A 431 17.04 2.36 -8.38
CA SER A 431 18.05 1.37 -8.76
C SER A 431 18.07 1.07 -10.25
N CYS A 432 19.28 0.87 -10.80
CA CYS A 432 19.52 0.59 -12.19
C CYS A 432 20.69 -0.38 -12.39
N ARG A 433 20.39 -1.59 -12.82
CA ARG A 433 21.39 -2.65 -13.01
C ARG A 433 22.27 -2.45 -14.25
N LYS A 434 21.74 -1.85 -15.34
CA LYS A 434 22.47 -1.61 -16.59
C LYS A 434 22.16 -0.21 -17.08
N PHE A 435 23.19 0.61 -17.27
CA PHE A 435 23.04 2.01 -17.68
C PHE A 435 24.20 2.47 -18.56
N LYS A 436 24.00 3.61 -19.24
CA LYS A 436 25.01 4.33 -20.00
C LYS A 436 24.99 5.79 -19.55
N GLY A 437 26.06 6.23 -18.89
CA GLY A 437 26.10 7.53 -18.22
C GLY A 437 25.00 7.62 -17.16
N LEU A 438 24.16 8.66 -17.22
CA LEU A 438 23.03 8.86 -16.29
C LEU A 438 21.72 8.19 -16.78
N ASN A 439 21.74 7.41 -17.87
CA ASN A 439 20.56 6.82 -18.48
C ASN A 439 20.46 5.33 -18.15
N CYS A 440 19.43 4.95 -17.40
CA CYS A 440 19.12 3.56 -17.10
C CYS A 440 18.55 2.85 -18.32
N ILE A 441 19.11 1.66 -18.62
CA ILE A 441 18.67 0.77 -19.70
C ILE A 441 17.86 -0.40 -19.11
N GLN A 442 18.27 -0.88 -17.94
CA GLN A 442 17.62 -2.02 -17.28
C GLN A 442 17.71 -1.87 -15.76
N GLY A 443 16.59 -1.70 -15.09
CA GLY A 443 16.50 -1.54 -13.64
C GLY A 443 15.16 -0.98 -13.20
N GLN A 444 15.01 -0.75 -11.90
CA GLN A 444 13.74 -0.31 -11.32
C GLN A 444 13.37 1.12 -11.76
N SER A 445 14.35 2.00 -11.97
CA SER A 445 14.10 3.35 -12.48
C SER A 445 13.50 3.40 -13.89
N VAL A 446 13.67 2.33 -14.69
CA VAL A 446 12.95 2.14 -15.96
C VAL A 446 11.48 1.82 -15.70
N PHE A 447 11.20 0.88 -14.79
CA PHE A 447 9.83 0.50 -14.43
C PHE A 447 9.06 1.61 -13.72
N SER A 448 9.75 2.53 -13.03
CA SER A 448 9.15 3.72 -12.41
C SER A 448 9.13 4.96 -13.33
N GLY A 449 9.59 4.82 -14.59
CA GLY A 449 9.44 5.80 -15.65
C GLY A 449 10.45 6.95 -15.66
N SER A 450 11.41 7.00 -14.72
CA SER A 450 12.41 8.06 -14.66
C SER A 450 13.60 7.83 -15.58
N PHE A 451 13.99 6.59 -15.83
CA PHE A 451 15.16 6.18 -16.62
C PHE A 451 16.48 6.78 -16.10
N TRP A 452 16.47 7.21 -14.84
CA TRP A 452 17.65 7.78 -14.20
C TRP A 452 18.59 6.69 -13.70
N ALA A 453 19.90 6.95 -13.71
CA ALA A 453 20.92 6.09 -13.14
C ALA A 453 22.04 6.89 -12.48
N SER A 454 22.70 6.28 -11.51
CA SER A 454 23.90 6.79 -10.87
C SER A 454 24.72 5.63 -10.33
N GLN A 455 25.98 5.51 -10.74
CA GLN A 455 26.90 4.50 -10.22
C GLN A 455 27.06 4.64 -8.70
N GLU A 456 27.22 5.88 -8.20
CA GLU A 456 27.35 6.13 -6.75
C GLU A 456 26.12 5.62 -5.96
N VAL A 457 24.93 5.71 -6.55
CA VAL A 457 23.71 5.20 -5.90
C VAL A 457 23.68 3.67 -5.89
N GLU A 458 24.08 3.00 -6.97
CA GLU A 458 24.20 1.54 -7.00
C GLU A 458 25.24 1.04 -5.98
N ASP A 459 26.40 1.69 -5.90
CA ASP A 459 27.44 1.37 -4.94
C ASP A 459 26.93 1.53 -3.50
N LEU A 460 26.20 2.61 -3.22
CA LEU A 460 25.58 2.86 -1.91
C LEU A 460 24.48 1.83 -1.56
N PHE A 461 23.70 1.36 -2.55
CA PHE A 461 22.75 0.26 -2.30
C PHE A 461 23.48 -1.02 -1.91
N ILE A 462 24.54 -1.38 -2.63
CA ILE A 462 25.36 -2.57 -2.31
C ILE A 462 26.01 -2.40 -0.94
N GLU A 463 26.66 -1.26 -0.69
CA GLU A 463 27.32 -0.97 0.57
C GLU A 463 26.33 -1.02 1.75
N SER A 464 25.14 -0.43 1.59
CA SER A 464 24.12 -0.37 2.66
C SER A 464 23.68 -1.75 3.17
N GLU A 465 23.75 -2.77 2.32
CA GLU A 465 23.38 -4.15 2.71
C GLU A 465 24.31 -4.77 3.75
N SER A 466 25.53 -4.25 3.89
CA SER A 466 26.52 -4.71 4.87
C SER A 466 26.45 -3.98 6.21
N TYR A 467 25.62 -2.94 6.33
CA TYR A 467 25.47 -2.13 7.53
C TYR A 467 24.09 -2.29 8.16
N TYR A 468 23.98 -1.99 9.44
CA TYR A 468 22.75 -2.05 10.23
C TYR A 468 22.49 -0.73 10.94
N GLY A 469 21.27 -0.53 11.41
CA GLY A 469 20.90 0.64 12.21
C GLY A 469 21.22 1.98 11.55
N GLU A 470 21.83 2.89 12.30
CA GLU A 470 22.10 4.26 11.85
C GLU A 470 23.10 4.35 10.69
N GLU A 471 24.10 3.50 10.67
CA GLU A 471 25.10 3.52 9.59
C GLU A 471 24.49 3.12 8.23
N ARG A 472 23.55 2.19 8.23
CA ARG A 472 22.75 1.87 7.06
C ARG A 472 21.85 3.03 6.67
N LEU A 473 21.13 3.59 7.64
CA LEU A 473 20.22 4.72 7.39
C LEU A 473 20.95 5.93 6.79
N LYS A 474 22.14 6.27 7.27
CA LYS A 474 22.97 7.34 6.68
C LYS A 474 23.26 7.13 5.20
N ARG A 475 23.55 5.88 4.77
CA ARG A 475 23.80 5.53 3.36
C ARG A 475 22.53 5.67 2.53
N LEU A 476 21.41 5.17 3.03
CA LEU A 476 20.11 5.31 2.35
C LEU A 476 19.69 6.79 2.23
N MET A 477 19.90 7.60 3.28
CA MET A 477 19.66 9.05 3.19
C MET A 477 20.59 9.74 2.19
N LYS A 478 21.86 9.31 2.05
CA LYS A 478 22.79 9.81 1.04
C LYS A 478 22.29 9.50 -0.38
N ILE A 479 21.68 8.33 -0.61
CA ILE A 479 21.03 7.98 -1.89
C ILE A 479 19.94 9.01 -2.24
N GLU A 480 19.04 9.31 -1.31
CA GLU A 480 18.00 10.31 -1.54
C GLU A 480 18.60 11.69 -1.85
N LYS A 481 19.66 12.09 -1.13
CA LYS A 481 20.36 13.36 -1.34
C LYS A 481 20.99 13.47 -2.75
N ILE A 482 21.54 12.39 -3.29
CA ILE A 482 22.05 12.32 -4.66
C ILE A 482 20.90 12.43 -5.66
N ALA A 483 19.84 11.67 -5.47
CA ALA A 483 18.67 11.71 -6.34
C ALA A 483 18.02 13.10 -6.36
N SER A 484 17.88 13.77 -5.20
CA SER A 484 17.30 15.11 -5.10
C SER A 484 18.06 16.18 -5.90
N LYS A 485 19.37 16.03 -6.06
CA LYS A 485 20.20 16.92 -6.91
C LYS A 485 19.96 16.71 -8.40
N SER A 486 19.58 15.48 -8.79
CA SER A 486 19.34 15.09 -10.20
C SER A 486 17.88 15.23 -10.64
N ILE A 487 16.95 15.30 -9.69
CA ILE A 487 15.52 15.52 -9.89
C ILE A 487 14.88 14.53 -10.88
N PRO A 488 15.02 13.21 -10.69
CA PRO A 488 14.27 12.22 -11.48
C PRO A 488 12.80 12.13 -11.06
N TYR A 489 12.47 12.62 -9.86
CA TYR A 489 11.13 12.71 -9.31
C TYR A 489 10.88 14.08 -8.71
N ILE A 490 9.62 14.44 -8.57
CA ILE A 490 9.20 15.62 -7.80
C ILE A 490 8.25 15.11 -6.70
N PRO A 491 8.70 15.00 -5.44
CA PRO A 491 7.83 14.65 -4.34
C PRO A 491 6.66 15.63 -4.24
N LEU A 492 5.48 15.13 -3.97
CA LEU A 492 4.25 15.95 -3.88
C LEU A 492 3.76 16.03 -2.44
N TRP A 493 3.32 14.92 -1.88
CA TRP A 493 2.80 14.82 -0.52
C TRP A 493 2.99 13.45 0.09
N ILE A 494 2.72 13.36 1.38
CA ILE A 494 2.66 12.14 2.15
C ILE A 494 1.25 11.98 2.69
N SER A 495 0.73 10.77 2.70
CA SER A 495 -0.55 10.38 3.26
C SER A 495 -0.45 9.19 4.20
N SER A 496 -1.41 9.16 5.14
CA SER A 496 -1.66 8.05 6.04
C SER A 496 -2.85 7.24 5.56
N GLN A 497 -2.85 5.94 5.81
CA GLN A 497 -4.06 5.15 5.69
C GLN A 497 -5.04 5.56 6.78
N LYS A 498 -6.31 5.63 6.43
CA LYS A 498 -7.40 5.97 7.34
C LYS A 498 -8.48 4.91 7.33
N ALA A 499 -9.16 4.77 8.44
CA ALA A 499 -10.39 3.99 8.51
C ALA A 499 -11.39 4.73 9.40
N TRP A 500 -12.66 4.62 9.06
CA TRP A 500 -13.73 5.19 9.87
C TRP A 500 -14.66 4.08 10.34
N SER A 501 -15.01 4.11 11.61
CA SER A 501 -15.94 3.18 12.21
C SER A 501 -17.19 3.89 12.72
N GLN A 502 -18.31 3.15 12.76
CA GLN A 502 -19.53 3.60 13.43
C GLN A 502 -19.25 3.88 14.91
N LYS A 503 -20.07 4.74 15.54
CA LYS A 503 -19.90 5.14 16.93
C LYS A 503 -19.90 3.94 17.91
N TYR A 504 -20.72 2.92 17.62
CA TYR A 504 -20.82 1.69 18.40
C TYR A 504 -19.69 0.66 18.15
N ILE A 505 -18.72 0.99 17.27
CA ILE A 505 -17.51 0.19 17.06
C ILE A 505 -16.31 0.93 17.66
N SER A 506 -15.31 0.18 18.12
CA SER A 506 -14.05 0.77 18.58
C SER A 506 -13.36 1.57 17.47
N GLU A 507 -12.52 2.53 17.85
CA GLU A 507 -11.65 3.22 16.90
C GLU A 507 -10.75 2.23 16.15
N PRO A 508 -10.64 2.34 14.81
CA PRO A 508 -9.73 1.50 14.04
C PRO A 508 -8.26 1.76 14.40
N ILE A 509 -7.50 0.70 14.65
CA ILE A 509 -6.08 0.76 14.98
C ILE A 509 -5.27 0.15 13.83
N PHE A 510 -4.11 0.73 13.54
CA PHE A 510 -3.20 0.28 12.49
C PHE A 510 -1.90 -0.27 13.08
N ASN A 511 -1.32 -1.28 12.42
CA ASN A 511 0.03 -1.77 12.72
C ASN A 511 1.11 -0.86 12.09
N GLY A 512 2.39 -1.16 12.35
CA GLY A 512 3.51 -0.39 11.80
C GLY A 512 3.63 -0.40 10.26
N ALA A 513 3.00 -1.37 9.58
CA ALA A 513 2.91 -1.42 8.12
C ALA A 513 1.71 -0.64 7.54
N GLY A 514 0.92 0.05 8.38
CA GLY A 514 -0.26 0.80 7.95
C GLY A 514 -1.48 -0.05 7.62
N GLN A 515 -1.54 -1.28 8.14
CA GLN A 515 -2.68 -2.18 7.98
C GLN A 515 -3.58 -2.14 9.22
N ILE A 516 -4.91 -2.15 9.02
CA ILE A 516 -5.84 -2.18 10.14
C ILE A 516 -5.74 -3.51 10.90
N ILE A 517 -5.70 -3.45 12.23
CA ILE A 517 -5.68 -4.62 13.09
C ILE A 517 -7.13 -5.05 13.33
N MET A 518 -7.67 -5.89 12.43
CA MET A 518 -9.08 -6.33 12.48
C MET A 518 -9.46 -6.99 13.80
N SER A 519 -8.50 -7.66 14.45
CA SER A 519 -8.73 -8.35 15.74
C SER A 519 -8.97 -7.40 16.91
N GLU A 520 -8.61 -6.12 16.79
CA GLU A 520 -8.81 -5.10 17.80
C GLU A 520 -10.18 -4.40 17.69
N LEU A 521 -10.84 -4.54 16.53
CA LEU A 521 -12.19 -4.03 16.37
C LEU A 521 -13.16 -4.77 17.29
N LYS A 522 -14.02 -4.04 17.98
CA LYS A 522 -15.06 -4.59 18.87
C LYS A 522 -16.28 -3.68 18.92
N HIS A 523 -17.43 -4.27 19.17
CA HIS A 523 -18.60 -3.51 19.60
C HIS A 523 -18.31 -2.89 20.98
N ILE A 524 -18.71 -1.66 21.15
CA ILE A 524 -18.66 -0.94 22.43
C ILE A 524 -20.08 -0.53 22.80
N ASN A 525 -20.42 -0.65 24.07
CA ASN A 525 -21.67 -0.09 24.58
C ASN A 525 -21.56 1.44 24.52
N GLU A 526 -22.62 2.07 24.03
CA GLU A 526 -22.75 3.54 24.03
C GLU A 526 -22.88 4.08 25.47
#